data_f1f8ff509ab630045205148bf229b126
#
_entry.id   f1f8ff509ab630045205148bf229b126
#
_cell.length_a   1.000
_cell.length_b   1.000
_cell.length_c   1.000
_cell.angle_alpha   90.00
_cell.angle_beta   90.00
_cell.angle_gamma   90.00
#
_symmetry.space_group_name_H-M   'P 1'
#
loop_
_entity.id
_entity.type
_entity.pdbx_description
1 polymer ?
#
loop_
_entity_poly.entity_id
_entity_poly.type
_entity_poly.pdbx_seq_one_letter_code
_entity_poly.pdbx_strand_id
1 'polypeptide(L)'
;TAAVFVKFRKKPTKEQLIEKLESYRGVPQELDLPSAPKQFIRYMQEDDRPQVQLDVDYENGMGISIGRIREDSIYDFKFVGLSHNTVRGAAGGAILCAETLKAKGYIQAK
;
A
#
# COMPACT_ATOMS: atom_id res chain seq x y z
N THR A 1 2.00 -10.36 5.89
CA THR A 1 1.91 -10.87 4.51
C THR A 1 0.50 -11.36 4.24
N ALA A 2 -0.04 -11.05 3.09
CA ALA A 2 -1.36 -11.50 2.67
C ALA A 2 -1.31 -12.04 1.22
N ALA A 3 -1.97 -13.17 1.00
CA ALA A 3 -2.26 -13.67 -0.34
C ALA A 3 -3.62 -13.12 -0.77
N VAL A 4 -3.65 -12.42 -1.89
CA VAL A 4 -4.85 -11.72 -2.37
C VAL A 4 -5.30 -12.31 -3.70
N PHE A 5 -6.59 -12.59 -3.79
CA PHE A 5 -7.25 -13.06 -5.01
C PHE A 5 -8.33 -12.04 -5.35
N VAL A 6 -8.29 -11.48 -6.54
CA VAL A 6 -9.18 -10.37 -6.90
C VAL A 6 -9.89 -10.63 -8.22
N LYS A 7 -11.18 -10.27 -8.24
CA LYS A 7 -12.01 -10.27 -9.45
C LYS A 7 -12.52 -8.86 -9.69
N PHE A 8 -12.42 -8.41 -10.93
CA PHE A 8 -12.86 -7.07 -11.33
C PHE A 8 -14.19 -7.15 -12.10
N ARG A 9 -14.95 -6.08 -12.07
CA ARG A 9 -16.11 -5.94 -12.96
C ARG A 9 -15.65 -5.89 -14.43
N LYS A 10 -14.52 -5.24 -14.68
CA LYS A 10 -13.89 -5.15 -15.98
C LYS A 10 -12.41 -5.48 -15.80
N LYS A 11 -11.99 -6.65 -16.28
CA LYS A 11 -10.63 -7.15 -16.09
C LYS A 11 -9.60 -6.23 -16.72
N PRO A 12 -8.65 -5.67 -15.95
CA PRO A 12 -7.52 -4.93 -16.51
C PRO A 12 -6.44 -5.87 -17.04
N THR A 13 -5.47 -5.34 -17.77
CA THR A 13 -4.24 -6.07 -18.03
C THR A 13 -3.36 -6.06 -16.78
N LYS A 14 -2.39 -6.98 -16.71
CA LYS A 14 -1.41 -7.01 -15.61
C LYS A 14 -0.66 -5.67 -15.50
N GLU A 15 -0.25 -5.12 -16.63
CA GLU A 15 0.49 -3.86 -16.71
C GLU A 15 -0.35 -2.68 -16.20
N GLN A 16 -1.64 -2.63 -16.55
CA GLN A 16 -2.57 -1.62 -16.04
C GLN A 16 -2.74 -1.73 -14.54
N LEU A 17 -2.83 -2.94 -14.00
CA LEU A 17 -2.96 -3.15 -12.56
C LEU A 17 -1.71 -2.70 -11.82
N ILE A 18 -0.52 -3.04 -12.31
CA ILE A 18 0.75 -2.61 -11.72
C ILE A 18 0.85 -1.09 -11.74
N GLU A 19 0.57 -0.45 -12.87
CA GLU A 19 0.61 1.00 -13.00
C GLU A 19 -0.32 1.69 -12.01
N LYS A 20 -1.54 1.21 -11.87
CA LYS A 20 -2.51 1.77 -10.93
C LYS A 20 -2.08 1.63 -9.48
N LEU A 21 -1.47 0.50 -9.13
CA LEU A 21 -0.97 0.27 -7.78
C LEU A 21 0.22 1.19 -7.48
N GLU A 22 1.19 1.28 -8.38
CA GLU A 22 2.39 2.10 -8.16
C GLU A 22 2.08 3.60 -8.18
N SER A 23 1.13 4.04 -8.98
CA SER A 23 0.74 5.45 -9.08
C SER A 23 -0.31 5.88 -8.06
N TYR A 24 -0.79 4.96 -7.22
CA TYR A 24 -1.81 5.28 -6.24
C TYR A 24 -1.36 6.37 -5.27
N ARG A 25 -2.18 7.40 -5.15
CA ARG A 25 -2.00 8.47 -4.19
C ARG A 25 -3.31 8.69 -3.44
N GLY A 26 -3.23 8.63 -2.12
CA GLY A 26 -4.36 8.96 -1.25
C GLY A 26 -4.27 10.39 -0.74
N VAL A 27 -5.24 10.77 0.07
CA VAL A 27 -5.27 12.09 0.72
C VAL A 27 -3.98 12.40 1.48
N PRO A 28 -3.37 11.46 2.25
CA PRO A 28 -2.11 11.75 2.94
C PRO A 28 -0.97 12.13 2.00
N GLN A 29 -0.85 11.51 0.83
CA GLN A 29 0.17 11.86 -0.17
C GLN A 29 -0.11 13.23 -0.78
N GLU A 30 -1.37 13.52 -1.09
CA GLU A 30 -1.77 14.82 -1.66
C GLU A 30 -1.51 15.98 -0.71
N LEU A 31 -1.69 15.76 0.59
CA LEU A 31 -1.43 16.75 1.63
C LEU A 31 0.03 16.77 2.11
N ASP A 32 0.86 15.87 1.59
CA ASP A 32 2.27 15.73 1.98
C ASP A 32 2.46 15.68 3.50
N LEU A 33 1.67 14.82 4.17
CA LEU A 33 1.69 14.72 5.62
C LEU A 33 3.00 14.11 6.12
N PRO A 34 3.49 14.50 7.33
CA PRO A 34 4.79 14.06 7.83
C PRO A 34 4.98 12.55 7.89
N SER A 35 3.95 11.80 8.28
CA SER A 35 4.04 10.33 8.40
C SER A 35 3.59 9.60 7.14
N ALA A 36 3.18 10.33 6.08
CA ALA A 36 2.75 9.72 4.84
C ALA A 36 3.94 9.19 4.02
N PRO A 37 3.90 7.93 3.55
CA PRO A 37 4.89 7.47 2.59
C PRO A 37 4.75 8.26 1.28
N LYS A 38 5.86 8.58 0.64
CA LYS A 38 5.83 9.31 -0.65
C LYS A 38 5.26 8.45 -1.77
N GLN A 39 5.72 7.21 -1.86
CA GLN A 39 5.12 6.19 -2.70
C GLN A 39 4.48 5.14 -1.80
N PHE A 40 3.15 5.15 -1.73
CA PHE A 40 2.42 4.31 -0.79
C PHE A 40 2.54 2.83 -1.12
N ILE A 41 2.41 2.46 -2.40
CA ILE A 41 2.46 1.07 -2.87
C ILE A 41 3.57 0.95 -3.91
N ARG A 42 4.45 -0.03 -3.72
CA ARG A 42 5.45 -0.40 -4.73
C ARG A 42 5.21 -1.81 -5.24
N TYR A 43 5.58 -2.06 -6.48
CA TYR A 43 5.55 -3.38 -7.08
C TYR A 43 6.96 -3.98 -7.17
N MET A 44 7.10 -5.23 -6.71
CA MET A 44 8.36 -5.97 -6.76
C MET A 44 8.37 -6.86 -7.99
N GLN A 45 9.39 -6.70 -8.85
CA GLN A 45 9.51 -7.47 -10.09
C GLN A 45 10.01 -8.89 -9.85
N GLU A 46 10.74 -9.11 -8.77
CA GLU A 46 11.35 -10.40 -8.45
C GLU A 46 10.29 -11.42 -8.03
N ASP A 47 10.43 -12.66 -8.49
CA ASP A 47 9.45 -13.71 -8.22
C ASP A 47 9.41 -14.18 -6.76
N ASP A 48 10.45 -13.89 -5.99
CA ASP A 48 10.56 -14.24 -4.58
C ASP A 48 10.26 -13.09 -3.62
N ARG A 49 9.75 -11.96 -4.12
CA ARG A 49 9.44 -10.78 -3.32
C ARG A 49 7.95 -10.45 -3.38
N PRO A 50 7.34 -9.86 -2.34
CA PRO A 50 7.99 -9.32 -1.13
C PRO A 50 8.34 -10.39 -0.11
N GLN A 51 9.39 -10.11 0.68
CA GLN A 51 9.81 -10.91 1.82
C GLN A 51 9.84 -10.05 3.09
N VAL A 52 9.35 -10.58 4.20
CA VAL A 52 9.23 -9.81 5.45
C VAL A 52 10.58 -9.19 5.86
N GLN A 53 11.63 -9.99 5.91
CA GLN A 53 12.94 -9.50 6.37
C GLN A 53 13.56 -8.42 5.47
N LEU A 54 13.22 -8.42 4.19
CA LEU A 54 13.82 -7.51 3.23
C LEU A 54 12.96 -6.27 2.96
N ASP A 55 11.65 -6.39 3.10
CA ASP A 55 10.71 -5.40 2.56
C ASP A 55 9.81 -4.74 3.59
N VAL A 56 9.80 -5.24 4.84
CA VAL A 56 8.87 -4.73 5.86
C VAL A 56 9.08 -3.25 6.20
N ASP A 57 10.31 -2.76 6.09
CA ASP A 57 10.65 -1.39 6.46
C ASP A 57 10.53 -0.39 5.30
N TYR A 58 9.97 -0.81 4.17
CA TYR A 58 9.73 0.10 3.05
C TYR A 58 8.96 1.35 3.49
N GLU A 59 9.47 2.53 3.13
CA GLU A 59 8.90 3.82 3.57
C GLU A 59 8.76 3.89 5.10
N ASN A 60 9.80 3.45 5.82
CA ASN A 60 9.84 3.40 7.29
C ASN A 60 8.69 2.57 7.90
N GLY A 61 8.26 1.53 7.20
CA GLY A 61 7.16 0.67 7.62
C GLY A 61 5.77 1.22 7.29
N MET A 62 5.66 2.35 6.61
CA MET A 62 4.38 2.97 6.25
C MET A 62 3.92 2.61 4.84
N GLY A 63 4.82 2.12 3.98
CA GLY A 63 4.50 1.69 2.63
C GLY A 63 4.05 0.24 2.55
N ILE A 64 3.49 -0.13 1.41
CA ILE A 64 3.05 -1.49 1.09
C ILE A 64 3.85 -2.00 -0.09
N SER A 65 4.38 -3.22 0.03
CA SER A 65 5.05 -3.91 -1.08
C SER A 65 4.12 -4.98 -1.65
N ILE A 66 3.94 -4.98 -2.96
CA ILE A 66 3.16 -5.98 -3.68
C ILE A 66 4.08 -6.68 -4.68
N GLY A 67 3.92 -7.98 -4.79
CA GLY A 67 4.67 -8.77 -5.78
C GLY A 67 3.90 -9.97 -6.24
N ARG A 68 4.46 -10.66 -7.23
CA ARG A 68 3.91 -11.89 -7.76
C ARG A 68 2.49 -11.73 -8.30
N ILE A 69 2.21 -10.62 -8.97
CA ILE A 69 0.93 -10.45 -9.69
C ILE A 69 0.94 -11.43 -10.87
N ARG A 70 -0.05 -12.31 -10.89
CA ARG A 70 -0.21 -13.33 -11.92
C ARG A 70 -1.67 -13.67 -12.10
N GLU A 71 -2.01 -14.22 -13.26
CA GLU A 71 -3.37 -14.64 -13.52
C GLU A 71 -3.79 -15.80 -12.62
N ASP A 72 -5.07 -15.82 -12.27
CA ASP A 72 -5.68 -16.89 -11.49
C ASP A 72 -6.73 -17.62 -12.33
N SER A 73 -6.94 -18.91 -12.04
CA SER A 73 -7.88 -19.75 -12.79
C SER A 73 -9.34 -19.50 -12.40
N ILE A 74 -9.61 -18.95 -11.23
CA ILE A 74 -10.97 -18.70 -10.71
C ILE A 74 -11.28 -17.23 -10.67
N TYR A 75 -10.32 -16.43 -10.14
CA TYR A 75 -10.39 -14.97 -10.11
C TYR A 75 -9.59 -14.38 -11.27
N ASP A 76 -9.54 -13.08 -11.39
CA ASP A 76 -8.77 -12.46 -12.48
C ASP A 76 -7.27 -12.46 -12.20
N PHE A 77 -6.89 -12.04 -11.00
CA PHE A 77 -5.48 -12.00 -10.57
C PHE A 77 -5.31 -12.47 -9.14
N LYS A 78 -4.08 -12.90 -8.85
CA LYS A 78 -3.62 -13.16 -7.49
C LYS A 78 -2.25 -12.53 -7.29
N PHE A 79 -1.98 -12.10 -6.07
CA PHE A 79 -0.71 -11.48 -5.72
C PHE A 79 -0.43 -11.60 -4.22
N VAL A 80 0.78 -11.22 -3.83
CA VAL A 80 1.19 -11.17 -2.43
C VAL A 80 1.40 -9.71 -2.03
N GLY A 81 0.80 -9.33 -0.91
CA GLY A 81 0.98 -8.01 -0.31
C GLY A 81 1.67 -8.11 1.04
N LEU A 82 2.52 -7.14 1.34
CA LEU A 82 3.24 -7.02 2.60
C LEU A 82 3.05 -5.63 3.19
N SER A 83 2.62 -5.59 4.44
CA SER A 83 2.47 -4.37 5.24
C SER A 83 3.03 -4.61 6.64
N HIS A 84 3.66 -3.59 7.21
CA HIS A 84 4.16 -3.66 8.58
C HIS A 84 3.00 -3.63 9.58
N ASN A 85 2.87 -4.69 10.37
CA ASN A 85 1.72 -4.88 11.24
C ASN A 85 1.62 -3.81 12.34
N THR A 86 2.73 -3.46 12.98
CA THR A 86 2.72 -2.56 14.14
C THR A 86 2.98 -1.08 13.79
N VAL A 87 3.54 -0.81 12.62
CA VAL A 87 3.73 0.56 12.14
C VAL A 87 2.55 0.97 11.26
N ARG A 88 2.45 0.48 10.03
CA ARG A 88 1.33 0.83 9.15
C ARG A 88 -0.01 0.41 9.72
N GLY A 89 -0.08 -0.80 10.23
CA GLY A 89 -1.32 -1.40 10.75
C GLY A 89 -1.73 -0.94 12.15
N ALA A 90 -0.89 -0.17 12.86
CA ALA A 90 -1.18 0.26 14.22
C ALA A 90 -0.69 1.70 14.48
N ALA A 91 0.46 1.87 15.14
CA ALA A 91 0.91 3.18 15.65
C ALA A 91 1.09 4.23 14.54
N GLY A 92 1.78 3.89 13.46
CA GLY A 92 2.01 4.80 12.35
C GLY A 92 0.72 5.18 11.63
N GLY A 93 -0.16 4.21 11.42
CA GLY A 93 -1.48 4.45 10.83
C GLY A 93 -2.34 5.38 11.67
N ALA A 94 -2.32 5.20 13.00
CA ALA A 94 -3.05 6.07 13.93
C ALA A 94 -2.52 7.51 13.90
N ILE A 95 -1.19 7.69 13.90
CA ILE A 95 -0.58 9.01 13.81
C ILE A 95 -0.93 9.69 12.48
N LEU A 96 -0.85 8.95 11.37
CA LEU A 96 -1.22 9.48 10.06
C LEU A 96 -2.69 9.90 9.99
N CYS A 97 -3.57 9.15 10.63
CA CYS A 97 -4.98 9.52 10.76
C CYS A 97 -5.15 10.85 11.52
N ALA A 98 -4.44 11.02 12.63
CA ALA A 98 -4.46 12.27 13.39
C ALA A 98 -3.93 13.46 12.57
N GLU A 99 -2.84 13.26 11.83
CA GLU A 99 -2.30 14.28 10.93
C GLU A 99 -3.32 14.69 9.85
N THR A 100 -4.02 13.70 9.27
CA THR A 100 -5.08 13.96 8.29
C THR A 100 -6.21 14.77 8.88
N LEU A 101 -6.67 14.41 10.07
CA LEU A 101 -7.73 15.13 10.76
C LEU A 101 -7.32 16.58 11.09
N LYS A 102 -6.06 16.77 11.51
CA LYS A 102 -5.53 18.13 11.74
C LYS A 102 -5.50 18.94 10.45
N ALA A 103 -4.97 18.36 9.37
CA ALA A 103 -4.88 19.04 8.09
C ALA A 103 -6.24 19.44 7.51
N LYS A 104 -7.28 18.64 7.80
CA LYS A 104 -8.65 18.91 7.36
C LYS A 104 -9.45 19.80 8.34
N GLY A 105 -8.83 20.25 9.43
CA GLY A 105 -9.46 21.16 10.39
C GLY A 105 -10.35 20.51 11.43
N TYR A 106 -10.39 19.19 11.54
CA TYR A 106 -11.18 18.50 12.58
C TYR A 106 -10.53 18.56 13.96
N ILE A 107 -9.20 18.71 14.01
CA ILE A 107 -8.44 18.82 15.25
C ILE A 107 -7.70 20.14 15.25
N GLN A 108 -7.80 20.88 16.35
CA GLN A 108 -7.11 22.16 16.53
C GLN A 108 -6.25 22.10 17.79
N ALA A 109 -5.11 22.80 17.76
CA ALA A 109 -4.28 22.99 18.94
C ALA A 109 -5.02 23.84 19.97
N LYS A 110 -4.89 23.44 21.23
CA LYS A 110 -5.45 24.24 22.34
C LYS A 110 -4.58 25.44 22.64
#